data_418c60ced3ca87dbdd9d7beba5d665ec
#
_entry.id   418c60ced3ca87dbdd9d7beba5d665ec
#
_cell.length_a   1.000
_cell.length_b   1.000
_cell.length_c   1.000
_cell.angle_alpha   90.00
_cell.angle_beta   90.00
_cell.angle_gamma   90.00
#
_symmetry.space_group_name_H-M   'P 1'
#
loop_
_entity.id
_entity.type
_entity.pdbx_description
1 polymer ?
#
loop_
_entity_poly.entity_id
_entity_poly.type
_entity_poly.pdbx_seq_one_letter_code
_entity_poly.pdbx_strand_id
1 'polypeptide(L)'
;MTKLQKWFGVTESGAKGIVTASVWSMLADVAFILPMFLMMFFLQSYFDGTLQSAGFYIGIIAVLAVVMYVLLHINYNTLYTATYKECKELRVNIADRLKALPLAYFSKHDVSDLSQTVMTDVATIEHALSHAIPEIIGLVFYLIIIGAMMIAVHPGLGLCVFVPIIISFILLILSKKIQIRETTRDFHKQRERTEFFQEAIELQQEIKSYGLTEDTAEKLNCNVDEAEKLHLVTEAHQAIPLNIALLFLKFSIGATVFFGLKMYLAGAAPLLYLIGYIIAAARIIDAVAGVEMNLAELMYIDARVKRINELRETKTQEGEPASLQHYDIQFKDVEFSYNGEQKIIDGISFMAEQNKVTALVG
;
A
#
# COMPACT_ATOMS: atom_id res chain seq x y z
N MET A 1 20.68 0.55 5.32
CA MET A 1 19.32 0.71 4.69
C MET A 1 18.90 2.16 4.77
N THR A 2 18.42 2.72 3.66
CA THR A 2 17.80 4.06 3.64
C THR A 2 16.46 4.04 4.40
N LYS A 3 15.95 5.22 4.80
CA LYS A 3 14.63 5.29 5.47
C LYS A 3 13.50 4.67 4.62
N LEU A 4 13.51 4.90 3.31
CA LEU A 4 12.52 4.34 2.38
C LEU A 4 12.58 2.81 2.31
N GLN A 5 13.76 2.22 2.33
CA GLN A 5 13.91 0.76 2.36
C GLN A 5 13.27 0.15 3.62
N LYS A 6 13.45 0.79 4.78
CA LYS A 6 12.83 0.32 6.04
C LYS A 6 11.32 0.52 6.06
N TRP A 7 10.84 1.67 5.56
CA TRP A 7 9.41 2.00 5.60
C TRP A 7 8.56 1.15 4.67
N PHE A 8 9.11 0.73 3.53
CA PHE A 8 8.35 0.00 2.51
C PHE A 8 8.87 -1.42 2.27
N GLY A 9 9.87 -1.88 2.99
CA GLY A 9 10.41 -3.23 2.87
C GLY A 9 11.09 -3.53 1.53
N VAL A 10 11.46 -2.51 0.75
CA VAL A 10 12.00 -2.62 -0.60
C VAL A 10 13.53 -2.72 -0.65
N THR A 11 14.08 -3.06 -1.81
CA THR A 11 15.53 -3.03 -2.07
C THR A 11 16.02 -1.59 -2.29
N GLU A 12 17.33 -1.39 -2.49
CA GLU A 12 17.86 -0.08 -2.86
C GLU A 12 17.36 0.38 -4.23
N SER A 13 17.24 -0.55 -5.16
CA SER A 13 16.66 -0.33 -6.50
C SER A 13 15.20 0.11 -6.39
N GLY A 14 14.40 -0.57 -5.55
CA GLY A 14 13.02 -0.23 -5.29
C GLY A 14 12.82 1.14 -4.66
N ALA A 15 13.69 1.51 -3.70
CA ALA A 15 13.63 2.85 -3.11
C ALA A 15 13.89 3.97 -4.14
N LYS A 16 14.83 3.76 -5.07
CA LYS A 16 15.05 4.69 -6.20
C LYS A 16 13.86 4.68 -7.15
N GLY A 17 13.28 3.51 -7.41
CA GLY A 17 12.07 3.33 -8.22
C GLY A 17 10.88 4.13 -7.68
N ILE A 18 10.64 4.09 -6.36
CA ILE A 18 9.56 4.88 -5.71
C ILE A 18 9.74 6.38 -6.00
N VAL A 19 10.94 6.92 -5.80
CA VAL A 19 11.21 8.35 -6.03
C VAL A 19 10.96 8.71 -7.49
N THR A 20 11.48 7.92 -8.42
CA THR A 20 11.31 8.18 -9.86
C THR A 20 9.84 8.08 -10.28
N ALA A 21 9.13 7.06 -9.81
CA ALA A 21 7.70 6.90 -10.08
C ALA A 21 6.88 8.08 -9.49
N SER A 22 7.20 8.54 -8.27
CA SER A 22 6.53 9.70 -7.66
C SER A 22 6.70 11.00 -8.46
N VAL A 23 7.90 11.21 -9.01
CA VAL A 23 8.15 12.37 -9.87
C VAL A 23 7.32 12.30 -11.17
N TRP A 24 7.26 11.12 -11.78
CA TRP A 24 6.46 10.95 -13.00
C TRP A 24 4.95 11.01 -12.72
N SER A 25 4.48 10.53 -11.58
CA SER A 25 3.07 10.67 -11.15
C SER A 25 2.72 12.15 -10.92
N MET A 26 3.60 12.92 -10.27
CA MET A 26 3.43 14.36 -10.13
C MET A 26 3.37 15.08 -11.49
N LEU A 27 4.27 14.73 -12.43
CA LEU A 27 4.26 15.30 -13.78
C LEU A 27 3.01 14.91 -14.56
N ALA A 28 2.49 13.70 -14.38
CA ALA A 28 1.22 13.27 -14.96
C ALA A 28 0.05 14.11 -14.43
N ASP A 29 -0.02 14.37 -13.13
CA ASP A 29 -1.04 15.26 -12.55
C ASP A 29 -0.94 16.68 -13.08
N VAL A 30 0.26 17.23 -13.25
CA VAL A 30 0.49 18.53 -13.89
C VAL A 30 0.04 18.51 -15.36
N ALA A 31 0.30 17.43 -16.09
CA ALA A 31 -0.12 17.31 -17.48
C ALA A 31 -1.65 17.38 -17.65
N PHE A 32 -2.40 16.82 -16.71
CA PHE A 32 -3.87 16.91 -16.73
C PHE A 32 -4.43 18.32 -16.51
N ILE A 33 -3.62 19.28 -16.04
CA ILE A 33 -4.02 20.69 -15.94
C ILE A 33 -3.82 21.44 -17.28
N LEU A 34 -2.96 20.96 -18.16
CA LEU A 34 -2.64 21.65 -19.43
C LEU A 34 -3.89 21.95 -20.29
N PRO A 35 -4.85 21.03 -20.49
CA PRO A 35 -6.08 21.34 -21.21
C PRO A 35 -6.89 22.47 -20.58
N MET A 36 -6.86 22.61 -19.25
CA MET A 36 -7.51 23.70 -18.55
C MET A 36 -6.86 25.05 -18.88
N PHE A 37 -5.53 25.12 -18.90
CA PHE A 37 -4.84 26.36 -19.31
C PHE A 37 -5.19 26.74 -20.76
N LEU A 38 -5.27 25.79 -21.67
CA LEU A 38 -5.71 26.04 -23.04
C LEU A 38 -7.14 26.61 -23.10
N MET A 39 -8.06 26.04 -22.32
CA MET A 39 -9.42 26.51 -22.21
C MET A 39 -9.47 27.96 -21.64
N MET A 40 -8.68 28.23 -20.59
CA MET A 40 -8.59 29.59 -20.04
C MET A 40 -8.04 30.59 -21.05
N PHE A 41 -7.03 30.19 -21.82
CA PHE A 41 -6.49 31.00 -22.91
C PHE A 41 -7.55 31.25 -24.01
N PHE A 42 -8.34 30.24 -24.37
CA PHE A 42 -9.43 30.39 -25.31
C PHE A 42 -10.51 31.38 -24.80
N LEU A 43 -10.94 31.23 -23.54
CA LEU A 43 -11.94 32.10 -22.92
C LEU A 43 -11.42 33.56 -22.82
N GLN A 44 -10.17 33.74 -22.43
CA GLN A 44 -9.54 35.07 -22.40
C GLN A 44 -9.56 35.72 -23.79
N SER A 45 -9.11 34.97 -24.80
CA SER A 45 -9.09 35.46 -26.20
C SER A 45 -10.50 35.78 -26.72
N TYR A 46 -11.51 35.00 -26.27
CA TYR A 46 -12.91 35.28 -26.62
C TYR A 46 -13.40 36.59 -26.00
N PHE A 47 -13.17 36.81 -24.71
CA PHE A 47 -13.59 38.05 -24.03
C PHE A 47 -12.87 39.27 -24.52
N ASP A 48 -11.59 39.14 -24.91
CA ASP A 48 -10.77 40.24 -25.45
C ASP A 48 -11.01 40.48 -26.95
N GLY A 49 -11.84 39.66 -27.61
CA GLY A 49 -12.12 39.76 -29.05
C GLY A 49 -10.92 39.40 -29.94
N THR A 50 -9.92 38.71 -29.43
CA THR A 50 -8.66 38.33 -30.09
C THR A 50 -8.59 36.84 -30.47
N LEU A 51 -9.75 36.25 -30.76
CA LEU A 51 -9.84 34.83 -31.10
C LEU A 51 -8.92 34.44 -32.27
N GLN A 52 -8.12 33.42 -32.05
CA GLN A 52 -7.33 32.79 -33.10
C GLN A 52 -8.20 31.86 -33.98
N SER A 53 -7.63 31.41 -35.11
CA SER A 53 -8.33 30.47 -35.99
C SER A 53 -8.63 29.12 -35.30
N ALA A 54 -9.70 28.45 -35.72
CA ALA A 54 -10.01 27.11 -35.21
C ALA A 54 -8.84 26.12 -35.43
N GLY A 55 -8.11 26.24 -36.54
CA GLY A 55 -6.94 25.42 -36.82
C GLY A 55 -5.82 25.60 -35.80
N PHE A 56 -5.63 26.78 -35.23
CA PHE A 56 -4.67 27.05 -34.17
C PHE A 56 -5.01 26.26 -32.89
N TYR A 57 -6.25 26.31 -32.44
CA TYR A 57 -6.67 25.56 -31.23
C TYR A 57 -6.62 24.07 -31.43
N ILE A 58 -7.06 23.57 -32.61
CA ILE A 58 -6.97 22.13 -32.96
C ILE A 58 -5.51 21.70 -32.98
N GLY A 59 -4.60 22.50 -33.53
CA GLY A 59 -3.16 22.19 -33.51
C GLY A 59 -2.60 22.08 -32.08
N ILE A 60 -2.95 23.00 -31.19
CA ILE A 60 -2.51 22.95 -29.79
C ILE A 60 -3.09 21.69 -29.06
N ILE A 61 -4.38 21.39 -29.28
CA ILE A 61 -5.02 20.21 -28.70
C ILE A 61 -4.28 18.93 -29.15
N ALA A 62 -3.95 18.83 -30.45
CA ALA A 62 -3.22 17.70 -30.99
C ALA A 62 -1.82 17.54 -30.34
N VAL A 63 -1.10 18.65 -30.21
CA VAL A 63 0.22 18.66 -29.54
C VAL A 63 0.08 18.26 -28.05
N LEU A 64 -0.88 18.84 -27.34
CA LEU A 64 -1.15 18.51 -25.93
C LEU A 64 -1.50 17.03 -25.77
N ALA A 65 -2.33 16.47 -26.63
CA ALA A 65 -2.69 15.06 -26.62
C ALA A 65 -1.45 14.14 -26.76
N VAL A 66 -0.53 14.49 -27.67
CA VAL A 66 0.73 13.75 -27.84
C VAL A 66 1.62 13.87 -26.59
N VAL A 67 1.77 15.09 -26.06
CA VAL A 67 2.57 15.33 -24.84
C VAL A 67 2.00 14.56 -23.67
N MET A 68 0.68 14.62 -23.46
CA MET A 68 0.01 13.88 -22.40
C MET A 68 0.18 12.36 -22.57
N TYR A 69 0.00 11.85 -23.79
CA TYR A 69 0.21 10.43 -24.07
C TYR A 69 1.63 9.99 -23.71
N VAL A 70 2.65 10.74 -24.10
CA VAL A 70 4.06 10.42 -23.81
C VAL A 70 4.31 10.44 -22.30
N LEU A 71 3.85 11.48 -21.60
CA LEU A 71 4.01 11.57 -20.13
C LEU A 71 3.31 10.45 -19.39
N LEU A 72 2.07 10.13 -19.75
CA LEU A 72 1.31 9.03 -19.15
C LEU A 72 1.94 7.67 -19.47
N HIS A 73 2.45 7.49 -20.68
CA HIS A 73 3.14 6.25 -21.06
C HIS A 73 4.43 6.04 -20.23
N ILE A 74 5.22 7.11 -20.04
CA ILE A 74 6.42 7.06 -19.18
C ILE A 74 6.02 6.79 -17.73
N ASN A 75 5.01 7.48 -17.23
CA ASN A 75 4.50 7.26 -15.86
C ASN A 75 4.08 5.81 -15.67
N TYR A 76 3.27 5.27 -16.58
CA TYR A 76 2.82 3.87 -16.54
C TYR A 76 4.00 2.90 -16.51
N ASN A 77 4.95 3.04 -17.42
CA ASN A 77 6.11 2.15 -17.48
C ASN A 77 6.97 2.26 -16.22
N THR A 78 7.18 3.46 -15.70
CA THR A 78 7.98 3.68 -14.50
C THR A 78 7.28 3.10 -13.25
N LEU A 79 5.97 3.25 -13.18
CA LEU A 79 5.18 2.79 -12.05
C LEU A 79 5.09 1.26 -12.01
N TYR A 80 4.62 0.63 -13.09
CA TYR A 80 4.33 -0.80 -13.13
C TYR A 80 5.56 -1.67 -13.40
N THR A 81 6.34 -1.34 -14.43
CA THR A 81 7.49 -2.16 -14.79
C THR A 81 8.56 -2.18 -13.70
N ALA A 82 8.84 -1.02 -13.08
CA ALA A 82 9.78 -0.95 -11.96
C ALA A 82 9.28 -1.71 -10.74
N THR A 83 7.99 -1.60 -10.42
CA THR A 83 7.37 -2.31 -9.29
C THR A 83 7.42 -3.83 -9.45
N TYR A 84 7.02 -4.35 -10.61
CA TYR A 84 7.05 -5.79 -10.85
C TYR A 84 8.48 -6.36 -10.82
N LYS A 85 9.45 -5.61 -11.35
CA LYS A 85 10.86 -5.99 -11.26
C LYS A 85 11.33 -6.02 -9.80
N GLU A 86 11.01 -4.99 -9.02
CA GLU A 86 11.34 -4.91 -7.61
C GLU A 86 10.75 -6.08 -6.81
N CYS A 87 9.48 -6.39 -7.01
CA CYS A 87 8.82 -7.46 -6.28
C CYS A 87 9.31 -8.86 -6.68
N LYS A 88 9.72 -9.04 -7.95
CA LYS A 88 10.46 -10.23 -8.36
C LYS A 88 11.78 -10.35 -7.60
N GLU A 89 12.59 -9.29 -7.58
CA GLU A 89 13.87 -9.26 -6.87
C GLU A 89 13.67 -9.48 -5.37
N LEU A 90 12.61 -8.91 -4.79
CA LEU A 90 12.26 -9.09 -3.40
C LEU A 90 11.96 -10.55 -3.05
N ARG A 91 11.14 -11.24 -3.87
CA ARG A 91 10.84 -12.67 -3.70
C ARG A 91 12.10 -13.54 -3.79
N VAL A 92 12.97 -13.26 -4.76
CA VAL A 92 14.25 -13.97 -4.90
C VAL A 92 15.15 -13.74 -3.68
N ASN A 93 15.29 -12.50 -3.24
CA ASN A 93 16.09 -12.15 -2.06
C ASN A 93 15.56 -12.81 -0.78
N ILE A 94 14.24 -12.89 -0.60
CA ILE A 94 13.64 -13.60 0.54
C ILE A 94 13.94 -15.10 0.44
N ALA A 95 13.79 -15.71 -0.74
CA ALA A 95 14.09 -17.13 -0.95
C ALA A 95 15.57 -17.46 -0.69
N ASP A 96 16.48 -16.62 -1.17
CA ASP A 96 17.91 -16.80 -0.92
C ASP A 96 18.26 -16.60 0.56
N ARG A 97 17.58 -15.67 1.22
CA ARG A 97 17.73 -15.48 2.65
C ARG A 97 17.24 -16.68 3.46
N LEU A 98 16.09 -17.25 3.10
CA LEU A 98 15.57 -18.46 3.74
C LEU A 98 16.54 -19.63 3.65
N LYS A 99 17.20 -19.84 2.50
CA LYS A 99 18.24 -20.89 2.35
C LYS A 99 19.41 -20.73 3.32
N ALA A 100 19.73 -19.50 3.72
CA ALA A 100 20.87 -19.17 4.57
C ALA A 100 20.49 -19.15 6.06
N LEU A 101 19.23 -19.34 6.43
CA LEU A 101 18.78 -19.35 7.82
C LEU A 101 19.10 -20.68 8.51
N PRO A 102 19.39 -20.68 9.82
CA PRO A 102 19.64 -21.90 10.58
C PRO A 102 18.36 -22.74 10.71
N LEU A 103 18.50 -24.07 10.82
CA LEU A 103 17.36 -24.99 10.98
C LEU A 103 16.47 -24.64 12.19
N ALA A 104 17.05 -24.08 13.26
CA ALA A 104 16.32 -23.62 14.43
C ALA A 104 15.29 -22.49 14.11
N TYR A 105 15.45 -21.78 13.02
CA TYR A 105 14.47 -20.80 12.57
C TYR A 105 13.18 -21.50 12.10
N PHE A 106 13.32 -22.56 11.31
CA PHE A 106 12.18 -23.32 10.76
C PHE A 106 11.43 -24.14 11.81
N SER A 107 12.06 -24.47 12.95
CA SER A 107 11.35 -25.12 14.06
C SER A 107 10.46 -24.16 14.86
N LYS A 108 10.64 -22.84 14.69
CA LYS A 108 9.87 -21.80 15.39
C LYS A 108 8.84 -21.11 14.51
N HIS A 109 8.90 -21.33 13.21
CA HIS A 109 8.03 -20.68 12.22
C HIS A 109 7.41 -21.74 11.32
N ASP A 110 6.10 -21.70 11.17
CA ASP A 110 5.40 -22.59 10.27
C ASP A 110 5.74 -22.31 8.82
N VAL A 111 5.80 -23.36 8.01
CA VAL A 111 6.02 -23.25 6.57
C VAL A 111 4.92 -22.42 5.89
N SER A 112 3.70 -22.48 6.42
CA SER A 112 2.57 -21.64 5.95
C SER A 112 2.83 -20.17 6.15
N ASP A 113 3.36 -19.73 7.30
CA ASP A 113 3.69 -18.33 7.58
C ASP A 113 4.80 -17.83 6.67
N LEU A 114 5.82 -18.64 6.42
CA LEU A 114 6.91 -18.30 5.50
C LEU A 114 6.41 -18.19 4.05
N SER A 115 5.56 -19.13 3.62
CA SER A 115 4.91 -19.10 2.32
C SER A 115 4.03 -17.85 2.16
N GLN A 116 3.26 -17.51 3.18
CA GLN A 116 2.45 -16.28 3.21
C GLN A 116 3.32 -15.03 3.04
N THR A 117 4.47 -14.97 3.72
CA THR A 117 5.39 -13.83 3.59
C THR A 117 5.91 -13.68 2.16
N VAL A 118 6.34 -14.78 1.53
CA VAL A 118 6.89 -14.74 0.16
C VAL A 118 5.82 -14.41 -0.87
N MET A 119 4.62 -14.97 -0.73
CA MET A 119 3.57 -14.86 -1.75
C MET A 119 2.64 -13.69 -1.48
N THR A 120 1.99 -13.66 -0.34
CA THR A 120 0.90 -12.71 -0.02
C THR A 120 1.43 -11.35 0.42
N ASP A 121 2.43 -11.32 1.32
CA ASP A 121 2.94 -10.04 1.82
C ASP A 121 3.65 -9.26 0.73
N VAL A 122 4.46 -9.94 -0.11
CA VAL A 122 5.11 -9.30 -1.25
C VAL A 122 4.08 -8.84 -2.30
N ALA A 123 3.00 -9.62 -2.55
CA ALA A 123 1.93 -9.19 -3.46
C ALA A 123 1.19 -7.94 -2.95
N THR A 124 0.98 -7.82 -1.64
CA THR A 124 0.39 -6.62 -1.05
C THR A 124 1.31 -5.40 -1.17
N ILE A 125 2.62 -5.59 -0.97
CA ILE A 125 3.61 -4.52 -1.20
C ILE A 125 3.63 -4.14 -2.68
N GLU A 126 3.57 -5.12 -3.60
CA GLU A 126 3.47 -4.90 -5.04
C GLU A 126 2.29 -4.02 -5.40
N HIS A 127 1.10 -4.33 -4.86
CA HIS A 127 -0.10 -3.53 -5.08
C HIS A 127 0.05 -2.10 -4.53
N ALA A 128 0.56 -1.95 -3.31
CA ALA A 128 0.80 -0.64 -2.72
C ALA A 128 1.85 0.20 -3.48
N LEU A 129 2.88 -0.44 -4.04
CA LEU A 129 3.91 0.24 -4.84
C LEU A 129 3.40 0.63 -6.23
N SER A 130 2.47 -0.14 -6.81
CA SER A 130 1.94 0.12 -8.15
C SER A 130 0.74 1.06 -8.17
N HIS A 131 -0.02 1.17 -7.05
CA HIS A 131 -1.29 1.89 -7.04
C HIS A 131 -1.42 2.96 -5.95
N ALA A 132 -0.54 3.00 -4.95
CA ALA A 132 -0.70 3.90 -3.82
C ALA A 132 0.52 4.79 -3.55
N ILE A 133 1.65 4.19 -3.21
CA ILE A 133 2.79 4.93 -2.64
C ILE A 133 3.32 6.04 -3.55
N PRO A 134 3.69 5.76 -4.82
CA PRO A 134 4.21 6.81 -5.69
C PRO A 134 3.15 7.85 -6.07
N GLU A 135 1.89 7.44 -6.23
CA GLU A 135 0.79 8.35 -6.56
C GLU A 135 0.50 9.32 -5.40
N ILE A 136 0.45 8.82 -4.14
CA ILE A 136 0.26 9.67 -2.96
C ILE A 136 1.40 10.68 -2.83
N ILE A 137 2.65 10.24 -2.97
CA ILE A 137 3.82 11.13 -2.89
C ILE A 137 3.77 12.16 -4.01
N GLY A 138 3.49 11.73 -5.24
CA GLY A 138 3.35 12.61 -6.40
C GLY A 138 2.25 13.65 -6.20
N LEU A 139 1.07 13.23 -5.74
CA LEU A 139 -0.06 14.10 -5.44
C LEU A 139 0.27 15.15 -4.38
N VAL A 140 0.97 14.77 -3.29
CA VAL A 140 1.35 15.72 -2.24
C VAL A 140 2.23 16.83 -2.81
N PHE A 141 3.25 16.50 -3.60
CA PHE A 141 4.08 17.51 -4.27
C PHE A 141 3.29 18.36 -5.26
N TYR A 142 2.42 17.73 -6.05
CA TYR A 142 1.51 18.42 -6.96
C TYR A 142 0.63 19.44 -6.20
N LEU A 143 -0.03 19.04 -5.12
CA LEU A 143 -0.89 19.91 -4.32
C LEU A 143 -0.13 21.09 -3.70
N ILE A 144 1.12 20.89 -3.26
CA ILE A 144 1.96 21.96 -2.72
C ILE A 144 2.27 22.98 -3.83
N ILE A 145 2.68 22.52 -5.01
CA ILE A 145 3.06 23.40 -6.12
C ILE A 145 1.84 24.18 -6.64
N ILE A 146 0.76 23.47 -6.95
CA ILE A 146 -0.47 24.07 -7.46
C ILE A 146 -1.12 24.98 -6.41
N GLY A 147 -1.13 24.56 -5.15
CA GLY A 147 -1.67 25.35 -4.05
C GLY A 147 -0.92 26.65 -3.86
N ALA A 148 0.42 26.58 -3.84
CA ALA A 148 1.25 27.78 -3.76
C ALA A 148 0.99 28.73 -4.95
N MET A 149 0.90 28.20 -6.18
CA MET A 149 0.63 28.98 -7.38
C MET A 149 -0.77 29.61 -7.33
N MET A 150 -1.81 28.87 -7.00
CA MET A 150 -3.18 29.38 -6.93
C MET A 150 -3.34 30.44 -5.83
N ILE A 151 -2.73 30.25 -4.66
CA ILE A 151 -2.76 31.24 -3.57
C ILE A 151 -1.97 32.51 -3.98
N ALA A 152 -0.86 32.37 -4.67
CA ALA A 152 -0.06 33.51 -5.13
C ALA A 152 -0.81 34.33 -6.18
N VAL A 153 -1.56 33.70 -7.09
CA VAL A 153 -2.35 34.42 -8.15
C VAL A 153 -3.57 35.11 -7.55
N HIS A 154 -4.38 34.42 -6.73
CA HIS A 154 -5.52 35.01 -6.04
C HIS A 154 -5.77 34.34 -4.68
N PRO A 155 -5.28 34.94 -3.56
CA PRO A 155 -5.32 34.31 -2.25
C PRO A 155 -6.72 33.86 -1.80
N GLY A 156 -7.73 34.72 -2.00
CA GLY A 156 -9.11 34.44 -1.59
C GLY A 156 -9.70 33.23 -2.31
N LEU A 157 -9.56 33.13 -3.63
CA LEU A 157 -10.04 31.99 -4.41
C LEU A 157 -9.21 30.73 -4.10
N GLY A 158 -7.89 30.86 -3.94
CA GLY A 158 -7.00 29.75 -3.56
C GLY A 158 -7.40 29.13 -2.21
N LEU A 159 -7.69 29.97 -1.22
CA LEU A 159 -8.17 29.49 0.09
C LEU A 159 -9.54 28.78 -0.01
N CYS A 160 -10.46 29.28 -0.85
CA CYS A 160 -11.75 28.61 -1.06
C CYS A 160 -11.58 27.18 -1.60
N VAL A 161 -10.57 26.95 -2.44
CA VAL A 161 -10.26 25.62 -2.97
C VAL A 161 -9.58 24.75 -1.92
N PHE A 162 -8.51 25.24 -1.28
CA PHE A 162 -7.61 24.39 -0.49
C PHE A 162 -8.07 24.17 0.96
N VAL A 163 -8.83 25.06 1.59
CA VAL A 163 -9.31 24.87 2.96
C VAL A 163 -10.17 23.62 3.10
N PRO A 164 -11.19 23.37 2.25
CA PRO A 164 -11.95 22.13 2.32
C PRO A 164 -11.12 20.87 2.04
N ILE A 165 -10.14 20.95 1.13
CA ILE A 165 -9.23 19.82 0.84
C ILE A 165 -8.39 19.47 2.09
N ILE A 166 -7.84 20.47 2.76
CA ILE A 166 -7.07 20.27 4.00
C ILE A 166 -7.95 19.66 5.08
N ILE A 167 -9.20 20.13 5.22
CA ILE A 167 -10.15 19.57 6.18
C ILE A 167 -10.44 18.09 5.86
N SER A 168 -10.62 17.74 4.58
CA SER A 168 -10.80 16.35 4.14
C SER A 168 -9.64 15.47 4.61
N PHE A 169 -8.40 15.86 4.35
CA PHE A 169 -7.21 15.11 4.81
C PHE A 169 -7.11 15.00 6.34
N ILE A 170 -7.43 16.06 7.06
CA ILE A 170 -7.46 16.03 8.53
C ILE A 170 -8.48 15.00 9.04
N LEU A 171 -9.68 14.97 8.46
CA LEU A 171 -10.73 14.02 8.82
C LEU A 171 -10.28 12.57 8.58
N LEU A 172 -9.63 12.29 7.45
CA LEU A 172 -9.06 10.98 7.15
C LEU A 172 -7.99 10.57 8.17
N ILE A 173 -7.06 11.45 8.49
CA ILE A 173 -6.00 11.18 9.47
C ILE A 173 -6.59 10.92 10.87
N LEU A 174 -7.59 11.69 11.28
CA LEU A 174 -8.25 11.50 12.56
C LEU A 174 -9.02 10.17 12.64
N SER A 175 -9.60 9.72 11.53
CA SER A 175 -10.33 8.44 11.47
C SER A 175 -9.42 7.20 11.48
N LYS A 176 -8.12 7.36 11.18
CA LYS A 176 -7.15 6.24 11.03
C LYS A 176 -7.18 5.26 12.20
N LYS A 177 -7.18 5.75 13.45
CA LYS A 177 -7.15 4.88 14.63
C LYS A 177 -8.39 4.00 14.75
N ILE A 178 -9.55 4.55 14.43
CA ILE A 178 -10.83 3.82 14.47
C ILE A 178 -10.82 2.76 13.38
N GLN A 179 -10.44 3.13 12.16
CA GLN A 179 -10.39 2.22 11.02
C GLN A 179 -9.45 1.03 11.28
N ILE A 180 -8.22 1.27 11.74
CA ILE A 180 -7.26 0.19 12.04
C ILE A 180 -7.80 -0.73 13.13
N ARG A 181 -8.39 -0.19 14.21
CA ARG A 181 -8.92 -1.00 15.30
C ARG A 181 -10.04 -1.93 14.83
N GLU A 182 -11.02 -1.38 14.11
CA GLU A 182 -12.18 -2.16 13.65
C GLU A 182 -11.78 -3.21 12.60
N THR A 183 -10.89 -2.86 11.66
CA THR A 183 -10.37 -3.84 10.69
C THR A 183 -9.57 -4.95 11.34
N THR A 184 -8.75 -4.63 12.35
CA THR A 184 -8.02 -5.67 13.08
C THR A 184 -8.98 -6.63 13.79
N ARG A 185 -10.05 -6.11 14.37
CA ARG A 185 -11.08 -6.91 15.03
C ARG A 185 -11.83 -7.81 14.04
N ASP A 186 -12.21 -7.26 12.90
CA ASP A 186 -12.85 -8.03 11.82
C ASP A 186 -11.94 -9.13 11.28
N PHE A 187 -10.66 -8.84 11.07
CA PHE A 187 -9.67 -9.82 10.64
C PHE A 187 -9.54 -11.01 11.61
N HIS A 188 -9.52 -10.74 12.92
CA HIS A 188 -9.48 -11.81 13.91
C HIS A 188 -10.76 -12.67 13.87
N LYS A 189 -11.93 -12.06 13.70
CA LYS A 189 -13.19 -12.81 13.62
C LYS A 189 -13.30 -13.63 12.33
N GLN A 190 -12.81 -13.09 11.21
CA GLN A 190 -12.72 -13.82 9.95
C GLN A 190 -11.80 -15.05 10.06
N ARG A 191 -10.67 -14.88 10.76
CA ARG A 191 -9.74 -15.99 11.02
C ARG A 191 -10.39 -17.06 11.89
N GLU A 192 -11.02 -16.70 13.00
CA GLU A 192 -11.78 -17.62 13.87
C GLU A 192 -12.84 -18.40 13.08
N ARG A 193 -13.59 -17.72 12.21
CA ARG A 193 -14.55 -18.35 11.30
C ARG A 193 -13.87 -19.36 10.37
N THR A 194 -12.73 -19.01 9.79
CA THR A 194 -12.00 -19.87 8.87
C THR A 194 -11.47 -21.12 9.59
N GLU A 195 -10.91 -20.97 10.80
CA GLU A 195 -10.44 -22.06 11.64
C GLU A 195 -11.59 -23.01 11.99
N PHE A 196 -12.77 -22.49 12.33
CA PHE A 196 -13.95 -23.31 12.62
C PHE A 196 -14.48 -24.08 11.40
N PHE A 197 -14.46 -23.46 10.21
CA PHE A 197 -14.78 -24.16 8.96
C PHE A 197 -13.78 -25.28 8.66
N GLN A 198 -12.49 -25.01 8.84
CA GLN A 198 -11.44 -25.99 8.63
C GLN A 198 -11.60 -27.17 9.57
N GLU A 199 -11.82 -26.94 10.86
CA GLU A 199 -12.08 -27.98 11.85
C GLU A 199 -13.31 -28.82 11.48
N ALA A 200 -14.41 -28.20 11.06
CA ALA A 200 -15.61 -28.90 10.64
C ALA A 200 -15.39 -29.78 9.39
N ILE A 201 -14.51 -29.37 8.47
CA ILE A 201 -14.14 -30.16 7.29
C ILE A 201 -13.22 -31.34 7.70
N GLU A 202 -12.22 -31.08 8.52
CA GLU A 202 -11.27 -32.10 8.99
C GLU A 202 -11.97 -33.19 9.81
N LEU A 203 -12.90 -32.80 10.68
CA LEU A 203 -13.65 -33.72 11.54
C LEU A 203 -14.99 -34.20 10.93
N GLN A 204 -15.16 -34.05 9.61
CA GLN A 204 -16.45 -34.40 8.97
C GLN A 204 -16.87 -35.85 9.16
N GLN A 205 -15.91 -36.78 9.22
CA GLN A 205 -16.19 -38.21 9.44
C GLN A 205 -16.71 -38.46 10.85
N GLU A 206 -16.11 -37.85 11.85
CA GLU A 206 -16.50 -37.93 13.26
C GLU A 206 -17.88 -37.28 13.47
N ILE A 207 -18.08 -36.06 12.95
CA ILE A 207 -19.36 -35.33 13.03
C ILE A 207 -20.49 -36.19 12.50
N LYS A 208 -20.31 -36.85 11.35
CA LYS A 208 -21.33 -37.73 10.74
C LYS A 208 -21.52 -39.02 11.56
N SER A 209 -20.45 -39.66 12.05
CA SER A 209 -20.55 -40.92 12.80
C SER A 209 -21.19 -40.75 14.18
N TYR A 210 -21.03 -39.58 14.80
CA TYR A 210 -21.66 -39.25 16.09
C TYR A 210 -23.01 -38.55 15.95
N GLY A 211 -23.51 -38.33 14.73
CA GLY A 211 -24.81 -37.67 14.47
C GLY A 211 -24.84 -36.18 14.85
N LEU A 212 -23.70 -35.51 14.89
CA LEU A 212 -23.55 -34.08 15.31
C LEU A 212 -23.69 -33.10 14.16
N THR A 213 -24.22 -33.50 13.02
CA THR A 213 -24.28 -32.66 11.81
C THR A 213 -25.14 -31.41 12.01
N GLU A 214 -26.31 -31.54 12.66
CA GLU A 214 -27.21 -30.39 12.90
C GLU A 214 -26.61 -29.41 13.92
N ASP A 215 -26.07 -29.89 15.02
CA ASP A 215 -25.43 -29.07 16.06
C ASP A 215 -24.22 -28.31 15.50
N THR A 216 -23.43 -28.98 14.65
CA THR A 216 -22.26 -28.34 14.01
C THR A 216 -22.70 -27.29 12.99
N ALA A 217 -23.74 -27.57 12.22
CA ALA A 217 -24.29 -26.62 11.26
C ALA A 217 -24.88 -25.39 11.96
N GLU A 218 -25.59 -25.57 13.08
CA GLU A 218 -26.13 -24.45 13.86
C GLU A 218 -25.00 -23.56 14.43
N LYS A 219 -23.97 -24.16 15.01
CA LYS A 219 -22.79 -23.43 15.51
C LYS A 219 -22.06 -22.68 14.38
N LEU A 220 -21.92 -23.32 13.22
CA LEU A 220 -21.31 -22.72 12.05
C LEU A 220 -22.11 -21.50 11.58
N ASN A 221 -23.42 -21.64 11.43
CA ASN A 221 -24.30 -20.53 11.03
C ASN A 221 -24.24 -19.38 12.05
N CYS A 222 -24.28 -19.68 13.33
CA CYS A 222 -24.14 -18.66 14.38
C CYS A 222 -22.81 -17.89 14.26
N ASN A 223 -21.70 -18.60 14.04
CA ASN A 223 -20.37 -17.99 13.88
C ASN A 223 -20.28 -17.13 12.61
N VAL A 224 -20.92 -17.59 11.50
CA VAL A 224 -21.01 -16.81 10.26
C VAL A 224 -21.83 -15.54 10.48
N ASP A 225 -23.00 -15.64 11.15
CA ASP A 225 -23.87 -14.50 11.42
C ASP A 225 -23.18 -13.44 12.32
N GLU A 226 -22.44 -13.89 13.33
CA GLU A 226 -21.65 -13.00 14.19
C GLU A 226 -20.53 -12.30 13.41
N ALA A 227 -19.82 -13.05 12.57
CA ALA A 227 -18.76 -12.50 11.74
C ALA A 227 -19.31 -11.48 10.74
N GLU A 228 -20.47 -11.76 10.11
CA GLU A 228 -21.11 -10.85 9.16
C GLU A 228 -21.61 -9.56 9.83
N LYS A 229 -22.23 -9.66 11.02
CA LYS A 229 -22.61 -8.47 11.80
C LYS A 229 -21.42 -7.59 12.14
N LEU A 230 -20.30 -8.21 12.54
CA LEU A 230 -19.07 -7.48 12.83
C LEU A 230 -18.51 -6.83 11.56
N HIS A 231 -18.50 -7.56 10.45
CA HIS A 231 -18.05 -7.06 9.16
C HIS A 231 -18.84 -5.82 8.71
N LEU A 232 -20.18 -5.87 8.78
CA LEU A 232 -21.04 -4.71 8.48
C LEU A 232 -20.70 -3.48 9.36
N VAL A 233 -20.45 -3.69 10.64
CA VAL A 233 -20.05 -2.61 11.56
C VAL A 233 -18.68 -2.05 11.16
N THR A 234 -17.74 -2.91 10.81
CA THR A 234 -16.41 -2.51 10.36
C THR A 234 -16.47 -1.71 9.06
N GLU A 235 -17.25 -2.18 8.09
CA GLU A 235 -17.46 -1.44 6.84
C GLU A 235 -18.07 -0.05 7.09
N ALA A 236 -19.08 0.05 7.96
CA ALA A 236 -19.66 1.34 8.32
C ALA A 236 -18.61 2.28 8.94
N HIS A 237 -17.78 1.79 9.85
CA HIS A 237 -16.70 2.57 10.46
C HIS A 237 -15.60 2.99 9.47
N GLN A 238 -15.44 2.28 8.35
CA GLN A 238 -14.54 2.67 7.27
C GLN A 238 -15.21 3.63 6.29
N ALA A 239 -16.42 3.29 5.84
CA ALA A 239 -17.12 4.03 4.79
C ALA A 239 -17.60 5.42 5.27
N ILE A 240 -18.10 5.55 6.50
CA ILE A 240 -18.63 6.83 6.99
C ILE A 240 -17.57 7.93 7.03
N PRO A 241 -16.40 7.76 7.68
CA PRO A 241 -15.37 8.79 7.68
C PRO A 241 -14.83 9.11 6.29
N LEU A 242 -14.66 8.10 5.44
CA LEU A 242 -14.22 8.28 4.06
C LEU A 242 -15.22 9.12 3.27
N ASN A 243 -16.52 8.79 3.33
CA ASN A 243 -17.56 9.54 2.63
C ASN A 243 -17.71 10.96 3.17
N ILE A 244 -17.53 11.19 4.48
CA ILE A 244 -17.51 12.53 5.06
C ILE A 244 -16.31 13.32 4.52
N ALA A 245 -15.12 12.74 4.46
CA ALA A 245 -13.94 13.37 3.89
C ALA A 245 -14.17 13.74 2.40
N LEU A 246 -14.70 12.81 1.60
CA LEU A 246 -15.07 13.05 0.19
C LEU A 246 -16.14 14.15 0.04
N LEU A 247 -17.08 14.26 0.99
CA LEU A 247 -18.07 15.33 1.00
C LEU A 247 -17.40 16.69 1.24
N PHE A 248 -16.49 16.80 2.23
CA PHE A 248 -15.71 18.02 2.46
C PHE A 248 -14.84 18.38 1.25
N LEU A 249 -14.25 17.37 0.59
CA LEU A 249 -13.52 17.58 -0.65
C LEU A 249 -14.38 18.25 -1.72
N LYS A 250 -15.62 17.78 -1.92
CA LYS A 250 -16.58 18.37 -2.87
C LYS A 250 -17.05 19.76 -2.45
N PHE A 251 -17.04 20.11 -1.18
CA PHE A 251 -17.31 21.47 -0.73
C PHE A 251 -16.31 22.51 -1.26
N SER A 252 -15.14 22.09 -1.74
CA SER A 252 -14.19 22.97 -2.41
C SER A 252 -14.82 23.70 -3.61
N ILE A 253 -15.59 22.99 -4.45
CA ILE A 253 -16.32 23.63 -5.56
C ILE A 253 -17.39 24.58 -5.02
N GLY A 254 -18.20 24.12 -4.05
CA GLY A 254 -19.28 24.93 -3.46
C GLY A 254 -18.74 26.22 -2.82
N ALA A 255 -17.64 26.11 -2.06
CA ALA A 255 -16.98 27.27 -1.45
C ALA A 255 -16.43 28.24 -2.50
N THR A 256 -15.79 27.70 -3.55
CA THR A 256 -15.23 28.52 -4.64
C THR A 256 -16.35 29.26 -5.41
N VAL A 257 -17.47 28.59 -5.69
CA VAL A 257 -18.63 29.22 -6.34
C VAL A 257 -19.24 30.28 -5.42
N PHE A 258 -19.54 29.95 -4.18
CA PHE A 258 -20.25 30.87 -3.27
C PHE A 258 -19.43 32.09 -2.88
N PHE A 259 -18.23 31.89 -2.39
CA PHE A 259 -17.36 33.00 -2.00
C PHE A 259 -16.73 33.70 -3.20
N GLY A 260 -16.38 32.97 -4.26
CA GLY A 260 -15.84 33.50 -5.47
C GLY A 260 -16.84 34.40 -6.22
N LEU A 261 -18.13 34.01 -6.24
CA LEU A 261 -19.18 34.89 -6.82
C LEU A 261 -19.32 36.18 -6.00
N LYS A 262 -19.25 36.14 -4.67
CA LYS A 262 -19.24 37.34 -3.83
C LYS A 262 -18.04 38.22 -4.14
N MET A 263 -16.85 37.65 -4.32
CA MET A 263 -15.63 38.38 -4.69
C MET A 263 -15.76 39.02 -6.09
N TYR A 264 -16.35 38.32 -7.06
CA TYR A 264 -16.62 38.83 -8.38
C TYR A 264 -17.60 40.03 -8.34
N LEU A 265 -18.74 39.86 -7.63
CA LEU A 265 -19.74 40.94 -7.50
C LEU A 265 -19.19 42.17 -6.75
N ALA A 266 -18.22 41.99 -5.87
CA ALA A 266 -17.51 43.07 -5.17
C ALA A 266 -16.38 43.68 -6.00
N GLY A 267 -16.14 43.21 -7.25
CA GLY A 267 -15.05 43.66 -8.10
C GLY A 267 -13.65 43.20 -7.64
N ALA A 268 -13.57 42.29 -6.69
CA ALA A 268 -12.30 41.82 -6.12
C ALA A 268 -11.65 40.68 -6.94
N ALA A 269 -12.40 39.98 -7.79
CA ALA A 269 -11.87 38.93 -8.64
C ALA A 269 -12.50 38.99 -10.05
N PRO A 270 -11.71 38.82 -11.13
CA PRO A 270 -12.24 38.73 -12.51
C PRO A 270 -13.08 37.45 -12.69
N LEU A 271 -14.12 37.49 -13.52
CA LEU A 271 -14.96 36.35 -13.85
C LEU A 271 -14.12 35.17 -14.40
N LEU A 272 -13.13 35.44 -15.21
CA LEU A 272 -12.26 34.41 -15.78
C LEU A 272 -11.49 33.65 -14.70
N TYR A 273 -11.00 34.35 -13.67
CA TYR A 273 -10.34 33.68 -12.53
C TYR A 273 -11.31 32.78 -11.79
N LEU A 274 -12.54 33.26 -11.53
CA LEU A 274 -13.56 32.45 -10.89
C LEU A 274 -13.82 31.13 -11.66
N ILE A 275 -14.00 31.21 -12.98
CA ILE A 275 -14.19 30.04 -13.84
C ILE A 275 -12.96 29.11 -13.76
N GLY A 276 -11.77 29.63 -13.87
CA GLY A 276 -10.53 28.87 -13.80
C GLY A 276 -10.36 28.12 -12.46
N TYR A 277 -10.64 28.80 -11.35
CA TYR A 277 -10.53 28.19 -10.03
C TYR A 277 -11.59 27.11 -9.78
N ILE A 278 -12.81 27.23 -10.32
CA ILE A 278 -13.85 26.20 -10.27
C ILE A 278 -13.38 24.93 -11.01
N ILE A 279 -12.82 25.11 -12.21
CA ILE A 279 -12.33 23.97 -13.02
C ILE A 279 -11.09 23.35 -12.40
N ALA A 280 -10.18 24.17 -11.87
CA ALA A 280 -9.02 23.68 -11.13
C ALA A 280 -9.45 22.88 -9.89
N ALA A 281 -10.44 23.38 -9.12
CA ALA A 281 -10.99 22.68 -7.98
C ALA A 281 -11.57 21.31 -8.38
N ALA A 282 -12.35 21.23 -9.47
CA ALA A 282 -12.88 19.96 -9.96
C ALA A 282 -11.75 18.97 -10.30
N ARG A 283 -10.70 19.41 -11.00
CA ARG A 283 -9.56 18.57 -11.36
C ARG A 283 -8.79 18.09 -10.12
N ILE A 284 -8.55 18.99 -9.15
CA ILE A 284 -7.87 18.61 -7.90
C ILE A 284 -8.69 17.61 -7.11
N ILE A 285 -10.02 17.77 -7.05
CA ILE A 285 -10.91 16.84 -6.40
C ILE A 285 -10.81 15.44 -7.00
N ASP A 286 -10.80 15.31 -8.33
CA ASP A 286 -10.66 14.01 -9.00
C ASP A 286 -9.32 13.34 -8.67
N ALA A 287 -8.23 14.10 -8.67
CA ALA A 287 -6.90 13.59 -8.32
C ALA A 287 -6.83 13.13 -6.85
N VAL A 288 -7.37 13.93 -5.93
CA VAL A 288 -7.38 13.60 -4.49
C VAL A 288 -8.28 12.41 -4.21
N ALA A 289 -9.49 12.35 -4.79
CA ALA A 289 -10.43 11.26 -4.58
C ALA A 289 -9.86 9.92 -5.06
N GLY A 290 -9.15 9.88 -6.18
CA GLY A 290 -8.47 8.69 -6.68
C GLY A 290 -7.44 8.14 -5.71
N VAL A 291 -6.68 9.03 -5.06
CA VAL A 291 -5.65 8.65 -4.09
C VAL A 291 -6.26 8.27 -2.73
N GLU A 292 -7.34 8.94 -2.29
CA GLU A 292 -8.02 8.62 -1.02
C GLU A 292 -8.50 7.17 -0.98
N MET A 293 -8.97 6.63 -2.10
CA MET A 293 -9.38 5.21 -2.18
C MET A 293 -8.23 4.25 -1.94
N ASN A 294 -7.02 4.59 -2.38
CA ASN A 294 -5.82 3.76 -2.21
C ASN A 294 -5.12 3.97 -0.86
N LEU A 295 -5.49 5.03 -0.12
CA LEU A 295 -4.88 5.34 1.17
C LEU A 295 -5.14 4.26 2.22
N ALA A 296 -6.30 3.60 2.16
CA ALA A 296 -6.65 2.51 3.05
C ALA A 296 -5.64 1.35 2.98
N GLU A 297 -5.13 1.03 1.79
CA GLU A 297 -4.15 -0.04 1.61
C GLU A 297 -2.83 0.22 2.33
N LEU A 298 -2.39 1.49 2.38
CA LEU A 298 -1.18 1.87 3.11
C LEU A 298 -1.30 1.65 4.61
N MET A 299 -2.51 1.69 5.16
CA MET A 299 -2.70 1.48 6.59
C MET A 299 -2.38 0.05 7.03
N TYR A 300 -2.43 -0.91 6.10
CA TYR A 300 -2.22 -2.34 6.40
C TYR A 300 -0.85 -2.86 5.96
N ILE A 301 -0.04 -2.05 5.30
CA ILE A 301 1.28 -2.47 4.80
C ILE A 301 2.29 -2.64 5.94
N ASP A 302 2.15 -1.90 7.03
CA ASP A 302 3.13 -1.83 8.13
C ASP A 302 3.46 -3.22 8.71
N ALA A 303 2.45 -4.06 8.96
CA ALA A 303 2.66 -5.41 9.51
C ALA A 303 3.41 -6.32 8.54
N ARG A 304 3.15 -6.20 7.25
CA ARG A 304 3.80 -6.99 6.19
C ARG A 304 5.25 -6.56 5.98
N VAL A 305 5.47 -5.26 5.94
CA VAL A 305 6.82 -4.68 5.88
C VAL A 305 7.65 -5.09 7.11
N LYS A 306 7.03 -5.12 8.29
CA LYS A 306 7.69 -5.55 9.52
C LYS A 306 8.17 -7.00 9.41
N ARG A 307 7.30 -7.95 8.98
CA ARG A 307 7.67 -9.36 8.76
C ARG A 307 8.84 -9.52 7.78
N ILE A 308 8.81 -8.82 6.66
CA ILE A 308 9.90 -8.86 5.66
C ILE A 308 11.19 -8.30 6.24
N ASN A 309 11.14 -7.21 7.00
CA ASN A 309 12.33 -6.64 7.62
C ASN A 309 12.88 -7.55 8.74
N GLU A 310 12.04 -8.16 9.56
CA GLU A 310 12.43 -9.15 10.57
C GLU A 310 13.16 -10.35 9.93
N LEU A 311 12.61 -10.88 8.82
CA LEU A 311 13.25 -11.95 8.07
C LEU A 311 14.63 -11.52 7.52
N ARG A 312 14.76 -10.30 7.02
CA ARG A 312 16.02 -9.76 6.51
C ARG A 312 17.07 -9.52 7.60
N GLU A 313 16.63 -9.12 8.79
CA GLU A 313 17.50 -8.83 9.92
C GLU A 313 17.90 -10.09 10.72
N THR A 314 17.19 -11.22 10.51
CA THR A 314 17.52 -12.50 11.15
C THR A 314 18.92 -12.95 10.74
N LYS A 315 19.72 -13.37 11.72
CA LYS A 315 21.10 -13.86 11.49
C LYS A 315 21.08 -15.11 10.64
N THR A 316 21.92 -15.11 9.61
CA THR A 316 22.14 -16.29 8.76
C THR A 316 23.08 -17.27 9.44
N GLN A 317 23.04 -18.52 9.00
CA GLN A 317 24.02 -19.50 9.38
C GLN A 317 25.38 -19.13 8.76
N GLU A 318 26.39 -19.01 9.60
CA GLU A 318 27.76 -18.77 9.17
C GLU A 318 28.53 -20.09 9.16
N GLY A 319 29.41 -20.28 8.21
CA GLY A 319 30.28 -21.45 8.10
C GLY A 319 31.15 -21.36 6.86
N GLU A 320 32.32 -21.96 6.93
CA GLU A 320 33.21 -22.08 5.77
C GLU A 320 33.04 -23.42 5.07
N PRO A 321 33.15 -23.46 3.73
CA PRO A 321 33.14 -24.73 3.00
C PRO A 321 34.32 -25.59 3.45
N ALA A 322 34.05 -26.75 4.02
CA ALA A 322 35.10 -27.70 4.39
C ALA A 322 35.11 -28.88 3.42
N SER A 323 36.29 -29.26 2.94
CA SER A 323 36.46 -30.53 2.22
C SER A 323 36.65 -31.65 3.22
N LEU A 324 35.71 -32.60 3.25
CA LEU A 324 35.80 -33.75 4.12
C LEU A 324 36.72 -34.80 3.51
N GLN A 325 37.76 -35.21 4.26
CA GLN A 325 38.65 -36.31 3.87
C GLN A 325 38.15 -37.67 4.41
N HIS A 326 37.42 -37.65 5.52
CA HIS A 326 36.78 -38.79 6.15
C HIS A 326 35.33 -38.42 6.49
N TYR A 327 34.45 -39.42 6.53
CA TYR A 327 33.03 -39.22 6.78
C TYR A 327 32.60 -39.82 8.15
N ASP A 328 33.57 -40.05 9.06
CA ASP A 328 33.29 -40.36 10.45
C ASP A 328 32.73 -39.11 11.15
N ILE A 329 31.70 -39.30 11.96
CA ILE A 329 31.10 -38.20 12.76
C ILE A 329 31.45 -38.44 14.21
N GLN A 330 32.26 -37.56 14.79
CA GLN A 330 32.66 -37.65 16.18
C GLN A 330 32.06 -36.49 16.99
N PHE A 331 31.30 -36.82 18.01
CA PHE A 331 30.87 -35.92 19.06
C PHE A 331 31.82 -36.01 20.23
N LYS A 332 32.30 -34.91 20.74
CA LYS A 332 33.18 -34.81 21.94
C LYS A 332 32.59 -33.76 22.86
N ASP A 333 32.04 -34.20 23.98
CA ASP A 333 31.47 -33.31 25.00
C ASP A 333 30.60 -32.19 24.43
N VAL A 334 29.69 -32.59 23.54
CA VAL A 334 28.82 -31.65 22.80
C VAL A 334 27.69 -31.20 23.69
N GLU A 335 27.62 -29.90 23.92
CA GLU A 335 26.50 -29.23 24.54
C GLU A 335 25.71 -28.44 23.50
N PHE A 336 24.37 -28.45 23.56
CA PHE A 336 23.54 -27.70 22.67
C PHE A 336 22.30 -27.14 23.36
N SER A 337 21.97 -25.89 23.04
CA SER A 337 20.76 -25.19 23.48
C SER A 337 20.25 -24.31 22.35
N TYR A 338 18.91 -24.23 22.14
CA TYR A 338 18.29 -23.35 21.13
C TYR A 338 18.27 -21.89 21.54
N ASN A 339 18.19 -21.60 22.84
CA ASN A 339 17.99 -20.22 23.36
C ASN A 339 18.93 -19.88 24.53
N GLY A 340 19.88 -20.75 24.87
CA GLY A 340 20.85 -20.54 25.95
C GLY A 340 20.30 -20.76 27.37
N GLU A 341 18.99 -20.98 27.54
CA GLU A 341 18.37 -21.17 28.86
C GLU A 341 18.23 -22.63 29.26
N GLN A 342 17.91 -23.51 28.32
CA GLN A 342 17.76 -24.96 28.58
C GLN A 342 18.68 -25.74 27.66
N LYS A 343 19.58 -26.53 28.26
CA LYS A 343 20.40 -27.49 27.53
C LYS A 343 19.52 -28.64 27.03
N ILE A 344 19.50 -28.84 25.71
CA ILE A 344 18.85 -29.98 25.06
C ILE A 344 19.80 -31.18 24.96
N ILE A 345 21.07 -30.87 24.71
CA ILE A 345 22.17 -31.84 24.73
C ILE A 345 23.18 -31.34 25.77
N ASP A 346 23.58 -32.20 26.69
CA ASP A 346 24.50 -31.85 27.76
C ASP A 346 25.61 -32.93 27.85
N GLY A 347 26.78 -32.55 27.31
CA GLY A 347 28.00 -33.34 27.42
C GLY A 347 27.98 -34.69 26.68
N ILE A 348 27.38 -34.80 25.49
CA ILE A 348 27.30 -36.06 24.73
C ILE A 348 28.59 -36.31 23.96
N SER A 349 29.12 -37.53 24.11
CA SER A 349 30.29 -38.02 23.38
C SER A 349 30.00 -39.35 22.72
N PHE A 350 30.14 -39.46 21.41
CA PHE A 350 30.07 -40.71 20.65
C PHE A 350 30.75 -40.58 19.29
N MET A 351 30.94 -41.73 18.63
CA MET A 351 31.50 -41.80 17.28
C MET A 351 30.60 -42.62 16.38
N ALA A 352 30.23 -42.04 15.25
CA ALA A 352 29.55 -42.74 14.15
C ALA A 352 30.54 -42.96 13.03
N GLU A 353 30.97 -44.22 12.83
CA GLU A 353 31.98 -44.59 11.86
C GLU A 353 31.41 -44.61 10.42
N GLN A 354 32.20 -44.21 9.46
CA GLN A 354 31.85 -44.30 8.05
C GLN A 354 31.50 -45.72 7.64
N ASN A 355 30.48 -45.90 6.81
CA ASN A 355 29.98 -47.20 6.32
C ASN A 355 29.39 -48.12 7.41
N LYS A 356 29.15 -47.61 8.60
CA LYS A 356 28.43 -48.34 9.68
C LYS A 356 27.11 -47.69 10.00
N VAL A 357 26.19 -48.44 10.57
CA VAL A 357 24.92 -47.94 11.11
C VAL A 357 25.09 -47.69 12.60
N THR A 358 24.86 -46.40 12.99
CA THR A 358 24.83 -46.03 14.42
C THR A 358 23.40 -45.63 14.77
N ALA A 359 22.79 -46.34 15.72
CA ALA A 359 21.46 -46.04 16.24
C ALA A 359 21.55 -45.16 17.48
N LEU A 360 20.90 -44.03 17.48
CA LEU A 360 20.71 -43.20 18.67
C LEU A 360 19.35 -43.60 19.27
N VAL A 361 19.36 -44.07 20.52
CA VAL A 361 18.17 -44.46 21.27
C VAL A 361 18.04 -43.59 22.50
N GLY A 362 16.82 -43.15 22.81
CA GLY A 362 16.52 -42.31 23.96
C GLY A 362 15.37 -42.87 24.79
#